data_fda5fdb0dd82f9eac7463744c30d2ccf
#
_entry.id   fda5fdb0dd82f9eac7463744c30d2ccf
#
_cell.length_a   1.000
_cell.length_b   1.000
_cell.length_c   1.000
_cell.angle_alpha   90.00
_cell.angle_beta   90.00
_cell.angle_gamma   90.00
#
_symmetry.space_group_name_H-M   'P 1'
#
loop_
_entity.id
_entity.type
_entity.pdbx_description
1 polymer ?
#
loop_
_entity_poly.entity_id
_entity_poly.type
_entity_poly.pdbx_seq_one_letter_code
_entity_poly.pdbx_strand_id
1 'polypeptide(L)'
;MSVKHISNAILGVGVDDTTIDLFESQYPVPTGVSYNSYVILDEKTTILDTVDHRATEEWLANLTEALDGRKPEYLIVSHMEPDHGANIAKLAALYPEMKVVGNAKTFQYMDQFFGPEAVAKDRRVTVKDGESLNLGSHTLTFVFAPMVHWPEVMVSYESSEKVLFSADGFGRFGAVAKFDEKADWASEARRYYLNIVGKYGPQVQALLKKAAALDIKTICPLHGPVLTGDLGKYLNYYDMWSSYKPEEPEKILVASASIHGHTRSAAHILAEKLRAKGAKVVEMDLTRTDVSYAVTEAFRCGKTVLACATYDGFLFPPMEALLTHLKTKNFQNRTVGLMENGTWAPMAAKLMRAELDGMKNMTVCDTVVTIRSAVNAAAEAQMDALADEILSK
;
A
#
# COMPACT_ATOMS: atom_id res chain seq x y z
N MET A 1 -4.01 1.59 22.94
CA MET A 1 -3.20 2.83 22.87
C MET A 1 -3.80 3.85 23.84
N SER A 2 -3.05 4.65 24.55
CA SER A 2 -3.58 5.83 25.23
C SER A 2 -3.73 6.97 24.20
N VAL A 3 -4.58 7.97 24.49
CA VAL A 3 -4.70 9.19 23.69
C VAL A 3 -3.31 9.79 23.42
N LYS A 4 -3.01 10.06 22.15
CA LYS A 4 -1.71 10.63 21.74
C LYS A 4 -1.89 12.12 21.44
N HIS A 5 -1.14 12.99 22.09
CA HIS A 5 -1.10 14.40 21.75
C HIS A 5 -0.22 14.62 20.51
N ILE A 6 -0.84 15.09 19.42
CA ILE A 6 -0.13 15.57 18.22
C ILE A 6 0.19 17.05 18.44
N SER A 7 -0.76 17.79 18.99
CA SER A 7 -0.61 19.14 19.51
C SER A 7 -1.48 19.33 20.77
N ASN A 8 -1.65 20.57 21.21
CA ASN A 8 -2.60 20.88 22.29
C ASN A 8 -4.06 20.69 21.89
N ALA A 9 -4.37 20.86 20.62
CA ALA A 9 -5.73 20.77 20.08
C ALA A 9 -5.99 19.47 19.30
N ILE A 10 -4.97 18.84 18.73
CA ILE A 10 -5.11 17.66 17.88
C ILE A 10 -4.65 16.42 18.62
N LEU A 11 -5.55 15.47 18.80
CA LEU A 11 -5.35 14.23 19.52
C LEU A 11 -5.52 13.03 18.59
N GLY A 12 -4.66 12.04 18.70
CA GLY A 12 -4.83 10.72 18.11
C GLY A 12 -5.56 9.78 19.08
N VAL A 13 -6.67 9.21 18.62
CA VAL A 13 -7.54 8.31 19.41
C VAL A 13 -7.63 6.91 18.82
N GLY A 14 -6.82 6.60 17.81
CA GLY A 14 -6.81 5.31 17.12
C GLY A 14 -6.42 4.12 18.00
N VAL A 15 -6.37 2.94 17.40
CA VAL A 15 -6.08 1.67 18.06
C VAL A 15 -5.02 0.89 17.28
N ASP A 16 -4.12 0.21 18.00
CA ASP A 16 -3.18 -0.75 17.44
C ASP A 16 -3.75 -2.17 17.57
N ASP A 17 -4.28 -2.74 16.47
CA ASP A 17 -4.67 -4.16 16.45
C ASP A 17 -3.43 -5.03 16.21
N THR A 18 -2.93 -5.63 17.28
CA THR A 18 -1.79 -6.56 17.27
C THR A 18 -2.23 -8.02 17.14
N THR A 19 -3.51 -8.28 16.94
CA THR A 19 -4.11 -9.62 16.90
C THR A 19 -4.54 -10.03 15.50
N ILE A 20 -4.70 -9.09 14.59
CA ILE A 20 -4.97 -9.37 13.18
C ILE A 20 -3.76 -10.01 12.52
N ASP A 21 -3.97 -11.07 11.75
CA ASP A 21 -2.93 -11.79 11.00
C ASP A 21 -2.90 -11.42 9.51
N LEU A 22 -4.07 -11.11 8.93
CA LEU A 22 -4.24 -10.74 7.53
C LEU A 22 -5.01 -9.42 7.37
N PHE A 23 -4.38 -8.41 6.82
CA PHE A 23 -5.04 -7.18 6.38
C PHE A 23 -5.81 -7.44 5.08
N GLU A 24 -7.03 -6.91 4.94
CA GLU A 24 -7.96 -7.21 3.83
C GLU A 24 -8.13 -8.72 3.56
N SER A 25 -7.98 -9.56 4.58
CA SER A 25 -8.03 -11.02 4.47
C SER A 25 -7.02 -11.63 3.48
N GLN A 26 -5.97 -10.90 3.11
CA GLN A 26 -4.99 -11.35 2.13
C GLN A 26 -3.53 -11.01 2.46
N TYR A 27 -3.25 -9.87 3.07
CA TYR A 27 -1.87 -9.42 3.31
C TYR A 27 -1.40 -9.78 4.72
N PRO A 28 -0.40 -10.67 4.87
CA PRO A 28 0.13 -11.00 6.19
C PRO A 28 0.66 -9.75 6.92
N VAL A 29 0.20 -9.54 8.15
CA VAL A 29 0.64 -8.44 9.01
C VAL A 29 1.11 -8.97 10.35
N PRO A 30 2.30 -9.59 10.41
CA PRO A 30 2.79 -10.28 11.61
C PRO A 30 2.99 -9.34 12.82
N THR A 31 3.06 -8.04 12.59
CA THR A 31 3.12 -7.00 13.63
C THR A 31 1.79 -6.26 13.82
N GLY A 32 0.70 -6.77 13.23
CA GLY A 32 -0.62 -6.13 13.29
C GLY A 32 -0.75 -4.91 12.38
N VAL A 33 -1.69 -4.03 12.70
CA VAL A 33 -1.96 -2.79 11.98
C VAL A 33 -2.45 -1.72 12.96
N SER A 34 -2.20 -0.44 12.66
CA SER A 34 -2.83 0.69 13.38
C SER A 34 -4.02 1.17 12.59
N TYR A 35 -5.15 1.34 13.25
CA TYR A 35 -6.31 2.09 12.75
C TYR A 35 -6.30 3.44 13.42
N ASN A 36 -5.99 4.49 12.68
CA ASN A 36 -5.88 5.84 13.23
C ASN A 36 -7.21 6.60 13.08
N SER A 37 -7.54 7.33 14.12
CA SER A 37 -8.65 8.29 14.17
C SER A 37 -8.17 9.47 14.98
N TYR A 38 -8.70 10.67 14.69
CA TYR A 38 -8.19 11.89 15.30
C TYR A 38 -9.34 12.75 15.82
N VAL A 39 -9.03 13.62 16.79
CA VAL A 39 -9.95 14.61 17.33
C VAL A 39 -9.28 15.98 17.28
N ILE A 40 -10.02 16.98 16.82
CA ILE A 40 -9.63 18.40 16.94
C ILE A 40 -10.53 19.04 18.01
N LEU A 41 -9.90 19.46 19.10
CA LEU A 41 -10.56 20.16 20.20
C LEU A 41 -10.61 21.66 19.89
N ASP A 42 -11.74 22.13 19.41
CA ASP A 42 -11.99 23.53 19.10
C ASP A 42 -13.43 23.92 19.52
N GLU A 43 -13.91 25.11 19.16
CA GLU A 43 -15.31 25.51 19.39
C GLU A 43 -16.28 24.47 18.84
N LYS A 44 -16.00 23.96 17.64
CA LYS A 44 -16.70 22.85 17.01
C LYS A 44 -15.80 21.61 17.07
N THR A 45 -15.85 20.88 18.18
CA THR A 45 -15.08 19.66 18.33
C THR A 45 -15.37 18.69 17.18
N THR A 46 -14.32 18.21 16.54
CA THR A 46 -14.40 17.46 15.29
C THR A 46 -13.63 16.15 15.38
N ILE A 47 -14.27 15.05 14.97
CA ILE A 47 -13.67 13.73 14.85
C ILE A 47 -13.31 13.51 13.38
N LEU A 48 -12.15 12.91 13.09
CA LEU A 48 -11.73 12.52 11.75
C LEU A 48 -11.59 11.00 11.69
N ASP A 49 -12.43 10.40 10.86
CA ASP A 49 -12.59 8.97 10.63
C ASP A 49 -12.85 8.14 11.90
N THR A 50 -13.21 6.88 11.70
CA THR A 50 -13.39 5.89 12.75
C THR A 50 -12.35 4.78 12.60
N VAL A 51 -12.61 3.60 13.15
CA VAL A 51 -11.71 2.45 13.10
C VAL A 51 -12.48 1.18 12.71
N ASP A 52 -11.75 0.10 12.42
CA ASP A 52 -12.32 -1.22 12.19
C ASP A 52 -13.22 -1.66 13.35
N HIS A 53 -14.27 -2.44 13.02
CA HIS A 53 -15.20 -2.97 14.02
C HIS A 53 -14.53 -3.79 15.13
N ARG A 54 -13.41 -4.42 14.86
CA ARG A 54 -12.59 -5.17 15.83
C ARG A 54 -12.03 -4.28 16.94
N ALA A 55 -11.78 -3.02 16.64
CA ALA A 55 -11.18 -2.04 17.53
C ALA A 55 -12.20 -1.12 18.22
N THR A 56 -13.51 -1.32 17.98
CA THR A 56 -14.59 -0.42 18.39
C THR A 56 -14.54 -0.02 19.87
N GLU A 57 -14.44 -0.98 20.78
CA GLU A 57 -14.58 -0.71 22.22
C GLU A 57 -13.36 0.06 22.78
N GLU A 58 -12.16 -0.29 22.33
CA GLU A 58 -10.93 0.44 22.72
C GLU A 58 -10.94 1.86 22.13
N TRP A 59 -11.34 2.00 20.86
CA TRP A 59 -11.46 3.30 20.22
C TRP A 59 -12.47 4.21 20.93
N LEU A 60 -13.65 3.70 21.28
CA LEU A 60 -14.66 4.48 22.02
C LEU A 60 -14.17 4.92 23.40
N ALA A 61 -13.38 4.09 24.07
CA ALA A 61 -12.76 4.48 25.35
C ALA A 61 -11.75 5.63 25.14
N ASN A 62 -10.85 5.51 24.13
CA ASN A 62 -9.90 6.56 23.78
C ASN A 62 -10.62 7.85 23.36
N LEU A 63 -11.68 7.74 22.55
CA LEU A 63 -12.48 8.87 22.12
C LEU A 63 -13.16 9.58 23.28
N THR A 64 -13.73 8.82 24.23
CA THR A 64 -14.38 9.36 25.43
C THR A 64 -13.39 10.12 26.30
N GLU A 65 -12.19 9.56 26.50
CA GLU A 65 -11.10 10.23 27.22
C GLU A 65 -10.70 11.53 26.52
N ALA A 66 -10.50 11.50 25.20
CA ALA A 66 -10.09 12.68 24.43
C ALA A 66 -11.14 13.78 24.40
N LEU A 67 -12.41 13.42 24.36
CA LEU A 67 -13.51 14.39 24.37
C LEU A 67 -13.71 15.08 25.71
N ASP A 68 -13.33 14.45 26.81
CA ASP A 68 -13.45 15.00 28.18
C ASP A 68 -14.80 15.70 28.45
N GLY A 69 -15.89 14.98 28.11
CA GLY A 69 -17.28 15.47 28.25
C GLY A 69 -17.77 16.42 27.16
N ARG A 70 -16.95 16.80 26.18
CA ARG A 70 -17.35 17.59 25.01
C ARG A 70 -18.24 16.74 24.10
N LYS A 71 -19.15 17.39 23.39
CA LYS A 71 -19.94 16.77 22.32
C LYS A 71 -19.31 17.11 20.97
N PRO A 72 -19.06 16.13 20.10
CA PRO A 72 -18.56 16.40 18.76
C PRO A 72 -19.63 17.08 17.90
N GLU A 73 -19.27 18.14 17.20
CA GLU A 73 -20.11 18.83 16.22
C GLU A 73 -20.01 18.13 14.86
N TYR A 74 -18.82 17.62 14.51
CA TYR A 74 -18.57 17.02 13.19
C TYR A 74 -17.86 15.67 13.31
N LEU A 75 -18.22 14.75 12.38
CA LEU A 75 -17.42 13.62 11.97
C LEU A 75 -16.99 13.82 10.51
N ILE A 76 -15.70 13.98 10.25
CA ILE A 76 -15.16 14.00 8.90
C ILE A 76 -14.92 12.56 8.46
N VAL A 77 -15.42 12.18 7.28
CA VAL A 77 -15.21 10.86 6.69
C VAL A 77 -14.30 11.02 5.48
N SER A 78 -13.04 10.68 5.65
CA SER A 78 -12.02 10.73 4.59
C SER A 78 -12.16 9.54 3.66
N HIS A 79 -12.53 8.36 4.21
CA HIS A 79 -12.58 7.09 3.50
C HIS A 79 -13.69 6.19 4.06
N MET A 80 -14.36 5.45 3.17
CA MET A 80 -15.53 4.60 3.52
C MET A 80 -15.18 3.12 3.64
N GLU A 81 -13.92 2.73 3.47
CA GLU A 81 -13.52 1.35 3.71
C GLU A 81 -13.84 0.94 5.15
N PRO A 82 -14.33 -0.30 5.38
CA PRO A 82 -14.83 -0.69 6.70
C PRO A 82 -13.85 -0.55 7.86
N ASP A 83 -12.55 -0.59 7.61
CA ASP A 83 -11.52 -0.41 8.64
C ASP A 83 -11.38 1.06 9.12
N HIS A 84 -12.06 1.99 8.44
CA HIS A 84 -12.22 3.40 8.85
C HIS A 84 -13.67 3.80 8.98
N GLY A 85 -14.57 3.11 8.27
CA GLY A 85 -16.00 3.44 8.19
C GLY A 85 -16.90 2.68 9.16
N ALA A 86 -16.47 1.55 9.71
CA ALA A 86 -17.35 0.61 10.41
C ALA A 86 -18.16 1.21 11.57
N ASN A 87 -17.64 2.22 12.24
CA ASN A 87 -18.26 2.81 13.42
C ASN A 87 -19.07 4.09 13.15
N ILE A 88 -19.21 4.54 11.90
CA ILE A 88 -19.94 5.78 11.55
C ILE A 88 -21.38 5.75 12.06
N ALA A 89 -22.12 4.67 11.77
CA ALA A 89 -23.52 4.54 12.21
C ALA A 89 -23.65 4.49 13.74
N LYS A 90 -22.72 3.78 14.42
CA LYS A 90 -22.69 3.70 15.90
C LYS A 90 -22.42 5.08 16.50
N LEU A 91 -21.46 5.81 15.95
CA LEU A 91 -21.13 7.15 16.43
C LEU A 91 -22.27 8.15 16.18
N ALA A 92 -22.90 8.08 15.01
CA ALA A 92 -24.06 8.90 14.69
C ALA A 92 -25.27 8.66 15.62
N ALA A 93 -25.43 7.43 16.12
CA ALA A 93 -26.44 7.10 17.12
C ALA A 93 -26.08 7.61 18.52
N LEU A 94 -24.78 7.56 18.91
CA LEU A 94 -24.30 8.07 20.19
C LEU A 94 -24.38 9.61 20.29
N TYR A 95 -24.18 10.29 19.16
CA TYR A 95 -24.20 11.76 19.08
C TYR A 95 -25.25 12.22 18.05
N PRO A 96 -26.55 12.26 18.40
CA PRO A 96 -27.63 12.53 17.46
C PRO A 96 -27.59 13.94 16.84
N GLU A 97 -26.90 14.90 17.47
CA GLU A 97 -26.74 16.26 16.95
C GLU A 97 -25.51 16.40 16.03
N MET A 98 -24.58 15.45 16.08
CA MET A 98 -23.36 15.49 15.28
C MET A 98 -23.65 15.40 13.79
N LYS A 99 -23.03 16.26 12.99
CA LYS A 99 -23.10 16.23 11.52
C LYS A 99 -21.97 15.39 10.95
N VAL A 100 -22.28 14.65 9.91
CA VAL A 100 -21.29 13.88 9.16
C VAL A 100 -20.91 14.65 7.90
N VAL A 101 -19.59 14.85 7.71
CA VAL A 101 -19.03 15.62 6.61
C VAL A 101 -18.31 14.67 5.65
N GLY A 102 -18.64 14.74 4.37
CA GLY A 102 -18.05 13.92 3.33
C GLY A 102 -18.41 14.45 1.95
N ASN A 103 -17.90 13.84 0.89
CA ASN A 103 -18.35 14.17 -0.46
C ASN A 103 -19.59 13.37 -0.86
N ALA A 104 -20.15 13.64 -2.03
CA ALA A 104 -21.38 12.98 -2.48
C ALA A 104 -21.24 11.44 -2.59
N LYS A 105 -20.06 10.93 -2.96
CA LYS A 105 -19.80 9.48 -3.03
C LYS A 105 -19.69 8.85 -1.64
N THR A 106 -19.12 9.58 -0.68
CA THR A 106 -19.09 9.14 0.73
C THR A 106 -20.48 8.80 1.22
N PHE A 107 -21.47 9.67 0.99
CA PHE A 107 -22.85 9.42 1.40
C PHE A 107 -23.53 8.32 0.59
N GLN A 108 -23.19 8.18 -0.69
CA GLN A 108 -23.67 7.06 -1.50
C GLN A 108 -23.19 5.71 -0.93
N TYR A 109 -21.92 5.61 -0.55
CA TYR A 109 -21.35 4.39 0.02
C TYR A 109 -21.83 4.15 1.45
N MET A 110 -22.00 5.21 2.22
CA MET A 110 -22.60 5.14 3.56
C MET A 110 -24.02 4.52 3.51
N ASP A 111 -24.84 4.93 2.54
CA ASP A 111 -26.17 4.34 2.33
C ASP A 111 -26.11 2.87 1.93
N GLN A 112 -25.07 2.45 1.19
CA GLN A 112 -24.86 1.05 0.82
C GLN A 112 -24.43 0.19 2.02
N PHE A 113 -23.58 0.71 2.91
CA PHE A 113 -23.08 -0.03 4.07
C PHE A 113 -24.09 -0.09 5.22
N PHE A 114 -24.80 1.01 5.48
CA PHE A 114 -25.57 1.17 6.70
C PHE A 114 -27.08 1.42 6.47
N GLY A 115 -27.48 1.63 5.23
CA GLY A 115 -28.82 2.09 4.89
C GLY A 115 -28.98 3.63 5.01
N PRO A 116 -29.94 4.21 4.29
CA PRO A 116 -30.13 5.66 4.19
C PRO A 116 -30.54 6.35 5.50
N GLU A 117 -31.04 5.59 6.47
CA GLU A 117 -31.53 6.10 7.76
C GLU A 117 -30.40 6.15 8.83
N ALA A 118 -29.24 5.55 8.60
CA ALA A 118 -28.16 5.51 9.58
C ALA A 118 -27.63 6.91 9.94
N VAL A 119 -27.63 7.82 8.97
CA VAL A 119 -27.36 9.25 9.15
C VAL A 119 -28.42 10.02 8.41
N ALA A 120 -29.27 10.74 9.14
CA ALA A 120 -30.37 11.54 8.56
C ALA A 120 -29.82 12.59 7.58
N LYS A 121 -30.56 12.90 6.51
CA LYS A 121 -30.09 13.78 5.42
C LYS A 121 -29.74 15.20 5.88
N ASP A 122 -30.45 15.73 6.85
CA ASP A 122 -30.21 17.06 7.45
C ASP A 122 -28.94 17.12 8.30
N ARG A 123 -28.39 15.96 8.67
CA ARG A 123 -27.10 15.82 9.37
C ARG A 123 -25.93 15.60 8.42
N ARG A 124 -26.16 15.51 7.11
CA ARG A 124 -25.11 15.31 6.10
C ARG A 124 -24.62 16.63 5.56
N VAL A 125 -23.32 16.89 5.68
CA VAL A 125 -22.67 18.05 5.11
C VAL A 125 -21.84 17.60 3.91
N THR A 126 -22.37 17.86 2.70
CA THR A 126 -21.68 17.50 1.47
C THR A 126 -20.71 18.62 1.08
N VAL A 127 -19.41 18.28 1.01
CA VAL A 127 -18.37 19.21 0.64
C VAL A 127 -17.87 19.00 -0.80
N LYS A 128 -17.23 20.05 -1.35
CA LYS A 128 -16.60 20.06 -2.69
C LYS A 128 -15.07 20.10 -2.56
N ASP A 129 -14.39 19.77 -3.67
CA ASP A 129 -12.92 19.88 -3.75
C ASP A 129 -12.47 21.33 -3.53
N GLY A 130 -11.58 21.56 -2.57
CA GLY A 130 -11.09 22.87 -2.16
C GLY A 130 -12.01 23.63 -1.19
N GLU A 131 -13.16 23.09 -0.81
CA GLU A 131 -14.05 23.73 0.17
C GLU A 131 -13.45 23.66 1.58
N SER A 132 -13.73 24.67 2.40
CA SER A 132 -13.21 24.78 3.76
C SER A 132 -14.31 24.77 4.80
N LEU A 133 -14.02 24.17 5.96
CA LEU A 133 -14.89 24.12 7.14
C LEU A 133 -14.16 24.79 8.32
N ASN A 134 -14.76 25.86 8.84
CA ASN A 134 -14.24 26.56 10.02
C ASN A 134 -14.76 25.88 11.30
N LEU A 135 -13.83 25.56 12.22
CA LEU A 135 -14.10 24.90 13.50
C LEU A 135 -14.04 25.87 14.70
N GLY A 136 -13.58 27.10 14.47
CA GLY A 136 -13.27 28.13 15.46
C GLY A 136 -11.90 28.73 15.15
N SER A 137 -10.89 28.32 15.89
CA SER A 137 -9.48 28.68 15.64
C SER A 137 -8.81 27.82 14.55
N HIS A 138 -9.36 26.66 14.22
CA HIS A 138 -8.88 25.75 13.18
C HIS A 138 -9.78 25.80 11.95
N THR A 139 -9.19 25.53 10.77
CA THR A 139 -9.92 25.44 9.51
C THR A 139 -9.43 24.24 8.72
N LEU A 140 -10.36 23.35 8.37
CA LEU A 140 -10.11 22.21 7.48
C LEU A 140 -10.41 22.60 6.04
N THR A 141 -9.50 22.32 5.12
CA THR A 141 -9.70 22.42 3.67
C THR A 141 -9.69 21.01 3.08
N PHE A 142 -10.74 20.64 2.35
CA PHE A 142 -10.89 19.30 1.79
C PHE A 142 -10.29 19.24 0.39
N VAL A 143 -9.38 18.27 0.18
CA VAL A 143 -8.75 18.03 -1.13
C VAL A 143 -9.13 16.63 -1.59
N PHE A 144 -9.86 16.55 -2.70
CA PHE A 144 -10.28 15.26 -3.23
C PHE A 144 -9.12 14.49 -3.84
N ALA A 145 -9.03 13.23 -3.46
CA ALA A 145 -8.01 12.27 -3.85
C ALA A 145 -8.64 11.00 -4.46
N PRO A 146 -9.50 11.13 -5.51
CA PRO A 146 -10.25 9.99 -6.04
C PRO A 146 -9.30 8.90 -6.52
N MET A 147 -9.63 7.64 -6.19
CA MET A 147 -8.83 6.44 -6.46
C MET A 147 -7.49 6.36 -5.71
N VAL A 148 -7.34 7.09 -4.60
CA VAL A 148 -6.22 6.93 -3.68
C VAL A 148 -6.74 6.43 -2.31
N HIS A 149 -7.29 5.14 -2.16
CA HIS A 149 -7.36 4.20 -3.31
C HIS A 149 -8.81 3.93 -3.76
N TRP A 150 -9.85 4.50 -3.11
CA TRP A 150 -11.26 4.43 -3.50
C TRP A 150 -11.73 5.74 -4.15
N PRO A 151 -12.89 5.71 -4.87
CA PRO A 151 -13.36 6.87 -5.63
C PRO A 151 -13.76 8.09 -4.81
N GLU A 152 -14.16 7.89 -3.53
CA GLU A 152 -14.64 8.94 -2.62
C GLU A 152 -13.54 9.54 -1.75
N VAL A 153 -12.32 9.00 -1.77
CA VAL A 153 -11.27 9.45 -0.85
C VAL A 153 -11.04 10.96 -0.96
N MET A 154 -10.98 11.59 0.20
CA MET A 154 -10.54 12.97 0.35
C MET A 154 -9.54 13.08 1.50
N VAL A 155 -8.59 13.98 1.38
CA VAL A 155 -7.67 14.36 2.45
C VAL A 155 -8.11 15.70 3.02
N SER A 156 -7.80 15.96 4.31
CA SER A 156 -8.17 17.20 4.99
C SER A 156 -6.92 17.92 5.45
N TYR A 157 -6.72 19.16 5.01
CA TYR A 157 -5.61 19.99 5.43
C TYR A 157 -6.09 20.99 6.49
N GLU A 158 -5.49 20.90 7.68
CA GLU A 158 -5.68 21.85 8.76
C GLU A 158 -4.61 22.95 8.66
N SER A 159 -5.05 24.20 8.47
CA SER A 159 -4.16 25.29 8.06
C SER A 159 -3.46 26.00 9.22
N SER A 160 -4.00 25.96 10.45
CA SER A 160 -3.45 26.68 11.61
C SER A 160 -2.19 26.02 12.15
N GLU A 161 -2.20 24.69 12.27
CA GLU A 161 -1.07 23.88 12.72
C GLU A 161 -0.34 23.16 11.57
N LYS A 162 -0.86 23.32 10.33
CA LYS A 162 -0.27 22.79 9.09
C LYS A 162 -0.24 21.25 9.07
N VAL A 163 -1.35 20.63 9.46
CA VAL A 163 -1.53 19.20 9.55
C VAL A 163 -2.31 18.67 8.36
N LEU A 164 -1.77 17.65 7.68
CA LEU A 164 -2.47 16.92 6.64
C LEU A 164 -3.00 15.60 7.21
N PHE A 165 -4.31 15.44 7.29
CA PHE A 165 -4.97 14.15 7.49
C PHE A 165 -5.10 13.49 6.12
N SER A 166 -4.27 12.48 5.88
CA SER A 166 -3.96 12.02 4.53
C SER A 166 -4.75 10.80 4.07
N ALA A 167 -5.81 10.41 4.79
CA ALA A 167 -6.48 9.13 4.61
C ALA A 167 -5.44 8.00 4.59
N ASP A 168 -5.52 7.05 3.67
CA ASP A 168 -4.54 5.96 3.52
C ASP A 168 -3.19 6.41 2.94
N GLY A 169 -3.15 7.62 2.41
CA GLY A 169 -1.91 8.20 1.92
C GLY A 169 -0.85 8.25 3.03
N PHE A 170 0.37 7.82 2.72
CA PHE A 170 1.50 7.72 3.65
C PHE A 170 1.33 6.69 4.78
N GLY A 171 0.29 5.84 4.68
CA GLY A 171 0.08 4.71 5.57
C GLY A 171 1.12 3.59 5.41
N ARG A 172 1.16 2.69 6.39
CA ARG A 172 2.00 1.50 6.35
C ARG A 172 1.37 0.34 7.11
N PHE A 173 1.76 -0.88 6.79
CA PHE A 173 1.49 -2.04 7.63
C PHE A 173 2.30 -2.00 8.93
N GLY A 174 1.82 -2.72 9.93
CA GLY A 174 2.42 -2.83 11.25
C GLY A 174 1.82 -1.86 12.28
N ALA A 175 1.47 -2.39 13.45
CA ALA A 175 0.99 -1.61 14.58
C ALA A 175 2.11 -0.72 15.14
N VAL A 176 1.81 0.55 15.42
CA VAL A 176 2.79 1.51 15.95
C VAL A 176 3.40 1.03 17.26
N ALA A 177 2.62 0.36 18.12
CA ALA A 177 3.11 -0.22 19.38
C ALA A 177 4.15 -1.34 19.20
N LYS A 178 4.23 -1.93 18.00
CA LYS A 178 5.22 -2.94 17.62
C LYS A 178 6.31 -2.38 16.70
N PHE A 179 6.29 -1.09 16.44
CA PHE A 179 7.27 -0.44 15.59
C PHE A 179 8.60 -0.31 16.35
N ASP A 180 9.65 -0.89 15.80
CA ASP A 180 11.01 -0.59 16.24
C ASP A 180 11.40 0.79 15.68
N GLU A 181 11.73 1.75 16.55
CA GLU A 181 12.17 3.10 16.15
C GLU A 181 13.37 3.08 15.18
N LYS A 182 14.14 1.98 15.21
CA LYS A 182 15.25 1.74 14.29
C LYS A 182 14.81 1.13 12.95
N ALA A 183 13.58 0.62 12.88
CA ALA A 183 13.05 0.05 11.65
C ALA A 183 12.77 1.14 10.62
N ASP A 184 13.14 0.86 9.38
CA ASP A 184 12.85 1.76 8.27
C ASP A 184 11.33 1.85 8.02
N TRP A 185 10.78 3.08 8.06
CA TRP A 185 9.39 3.33 7.70
C TRP A 185 9.06 2.78 6.30
N ALA A 186 9.99 2.93 5.37
CA ALA A 186 9.77 2.65 3.96
C ALA A 186 9.49 1.18 3.67
N SER A 187 10.00 0.22 4.45
CA SER A 187 9.84 -1.21 4.15
C SER A 187 8.37 -1.62 4.09
N GLU A 188 7.61 -1.39 5.15
CA GLU A 188 6.19 -1.75 5.24
C GLU A 188 5.28 -0.71 4.56
N ALA A 189 5.69 0.57 4.48
CA ALA A 189 4.98 1.57 3.70
C ALA A 189 5.03 1.29 2.19
N ARG A 190 6.18 0.82 1.68
CA ARG A 190 6.33 0.36 0.29
C ARG A 190 5.41 -0.82 0.02
N ARG A 191 5.40 -1.82 0.92
CA ARG A 191 4.55 -3.00 0.77
C ARG A 191 3.06 -2.61 0.81
N TYR A 192 2.67 -1.74 1.72
CA TYR A 192 1.33 -1.16 1.78
C TYR A 192 0.99 -0.43 0.48
N TYR A 193 1.80 0.56 0.09
CA TYR A 193 1.56 1.37 -1.10
C TYR A 193 1.42 0.51 -2.38
N LEU A 194 2.40 -0.36 -2.64
CA LEU A 194 2.43 -1.13 -3.90
C LEU A 194 1.31 -2.17 -3.99
N ASN A 195 0.83 -2.68 -2.86
CA ASN A 195 -0.25 -3.67 -2.86
C ASN A 195 -1.65 -3.05 -2.78
N ILE A 196 -1.82 -1.91 -2.13
CA ILE A 196 -3.12 -1.23 -1.94
C ILE A 196 -3.31 -0.10 -2.96
N VAL A 197 -2.37 0.81 -3.08
CA VAL A 197 -2.49 2.06 -3.87
C VAL A 197 -1.83 1.96 -5.24
N GLY A 198 -0.84 1.08 -5.44
CA GLY A 198 0.11 1.08 -6.55
C GLY A 198 -0.48 1.11 -7.96
N LYS A 199 -1.68 0.55 -8.16
CA LYS A 199 -2.42 0.65 -9.43
C LYS A 199 -2.67 2.09 -9.87
N TYR A 200 -2.84 3.01 -8.92
CA TYR A 200 -3.36 4.36 -9.13
C TYR A 200 -2.27 5.44 -9.11
N GLY A 201 -1.06 5.10 -9.57
CA GLY A 201 0.07 6.03 -9.62
C GLY A 201 -0.26 7.42 -10.20
N PRO A 202 -0.95 7.55 -11.36
CA PRO A 202 -1.33 8.86 -11.91
C PRO A 202 -2.21 9.70 -10.97
N GLN A 203 -3.11 9.07 -10.21
CA GLN A 203 -3.97 9.74 -9.26
C GLN A 203 -3.17 10.23 -8.04
N VAL A 204 -2.21 9.42 -7.57
CA VAL A 204 -1.27 9.83 -6.52
C VAL A 204 -0.41 11.01 -6.99
N GLN A 205 0.10 11.00 -8.23
CA GLN A 205 0.85 12.14 -8.80
C GLN A 205 -0.01 13.41 -8.83
N ALA A 206 -1.30 13.31 -9.18
CA ALA A 206 -2.22 14.44 -9.16
C ALA A 206 -2.43 14.97 -7.73
N LEU A 207 -2.56 14.08 -6.74
CA LEU A 207 -2.66 14.46 -5.33
C LEU A 207 -1.38 15.15 -4.82
N LEU A 208 -0.20 14.59 -5.12
CA LEU A 208 1.09 15.19 -4.74
C LEU A 208 1.25 16.59 -5.32
N LYS A 209 0.81 16.82 -6.57
CA LYS A 209 0.81 18.15 -7.19
C LYS A 209 -0.10 19.15 -6.46
N LYS A 210 -1.29 18.71 -6.01
CA LYS A 210 -2.19 19.57 -5.20
C LYS A 210 -1.56 19.86 -3.84
N ALA A 211 -1.00 18.83 -3.17
CA ALA A 211 -0.38 18.95 -1.85
C ALA A 211 0.88 19.83 -1.84
N ALA A 212 1.60 19.94 -2.96
CA ALA A 212 2.79 20.78 -3.08
C ALA A 212 2.51 22.29 -2.88
N ALA A 213 1.26 22.71 -3.01
CA ALA A 213 0.84 24.10 -2.73
C ALA A 213 0.54 24.35 -1.24
N LEU A 214 0.56 23.31 -0.40
CA LEU A 214 0.24 23.39 1.03
C LEU A 214 1.53 23.41 1.87
N ASP A 215 1.56 24.23 2.93
CA ASP A 215 2.67 24.23 3.89
C ASP A 215 2.43 23.17 4.97
N ILE A 216 2.74 21.90 4.66
CA ILE A 216 2.52 20.75 5.54
C ILE A 216 3.71 20.58 6.47
N LYS A 217 3.46 20.44 7.78
CA LYS A 217 4.46 20.16 8.83
C LYS A 217 4.28 18.79 9.45
N THR A 218 3.06 18.27 9.43
CA THR A 218 2.71 16.97 10.01
C THR A 218 1.77 16.23 9.06
N ILE A 219 1.98 14.94 8.89
CA ILE A 219 1.06 14.06 8.16
C ILE A 219 0.47 13.04 9.13
N CYS A 220 -0.84 12.98 9.17
CA CYS A 220 -1.65 12.08 10.01
C CYS A 220 -2.36 11.05 9.11
N PRO A 221 -1.74 9.90 8.84
CA PRO A 221 -2.33 8.83 8.02
C PRO A 221 -3.33 8.00 8.82
N LEU A 222 -4.19 7.25 8.13
CA LEU A 222 -5.12 6.31 8.77
C LEU A 222 -4.45 5.00 9.23
N HIS A 223 -3.23 4.71 8.74
CA HIS A 223 -2.41 3.57 9.20
C HIS A 223 -0.98 3.99 9.53
N GLY A 224 -0.41 3.40 10.60
CA GLY A 224 0.97 3.63 10.99
C GLY A 224 1.21 4.92 11.78
N PRO A 225 2.45 5.41 11.85
CA PRO A 225 2.82 6.54 12.70
C PRO A 225 2.43 7.88 12.08
N VAL A 226 2.21 8.87 12.93
CA VAL A 226 2.19 10.29 12.54
C VAL A 226 3.59 10.68 12.07
N LEU A 227 3.67 11.35 10.92
CA LEU A 227 4.93 11.73 10.29
C LEU A 227 5.23 13.19 10.51
N THR A 228 6.43 13.48 11.01
CA THR A 228 6.91 14.83 11.33
C THR A 228 8.37 15.00 10.87
N GLY A 229 8.93 16.18 11.04
CA GLY A 229 10.32 16.48 10.71
C GLY A 229 10.55 16.62 9.21
N ASP A 230 11.52 15.89 8.65
CA ASP A 230 11.78 15.92 7.19
C ASP A 230 10.75 15.10 6.43
N LEU A 231 9.68 15.76 6.00
CA LEU A 231 8.63 15.14 5.19
C LEU A 231 9.09 14.88 3.75
N GLY A 232 10.15 15.51 3.29
CA GLY A 232 10.67 15.35 1.93
C GLY A 232 11.00 13.91 1.56
N LYS A 233 11.54 13.14 2.51
CA LYS A 233 11.83 11.71 2.31
C LYS A 233 10.59 10.88 1.99
N TYR A 234 9.45 11.14 2.64
CA TYR A 234 8.19 10.41 2.41
C TYR A 234 7.58 10.80 1.07
N LEU A 235 7.60 12.11 0.74
CA LEU A 235 7.15 12.62 -0.56
C LEU A 235 7.98 12.06 -1.71
N ASN A 236 9.30 11.94 -1.55
CA ASN A 236 10.19 11.35 -2.55
C ASN A 236 9.87 9.88 -2.81
N TYR A 237 9.56 9.09 -1.78
CA TYR A 237 9.11 7.71 -1.96
C TYR A 237 7.80 7.65 -2.73
N TYR A 238 6.81 8.46 -2.35
CA TYR A 238 5.52 8.49 -3.02
C TYR A 238 5.62 8.96 -4.48
N ASP A 239 6.47 9.95 -4.79
CA ASP A 239 6.76 10.36 -6.16
C ASP A 239 7.37 9.23 -6.98
N MET A 240 8.37 8.54 -6.42
CA MET A 240 9.06 7.43 -7.05
C MET A 240 8.11 6.25 -7.32
N TRP A 241 7.36 5.81 -6.30
CA TRP A 241 6.45 4.68 -6.42
C TRP A 241 5.30 4.96 -7.39
N SER A 242 4.70 6.15 -7.32
CA SER A 242 3.57 6.54 -8.16
C SER A 242 3.96 6.86 -9.61
N SER A 243 5.22 7.16 -9.87
CA SER A 243 5.78 7.27 -11.22
C SER A 243 6.34 5.95 -11.74
N TYR A 244 6.16 4.84 -11.01
CA TYR A 244 6.63 3.49 -11.36
C TYR A 244 8.14 3.38 -11.58
N LYS A 245 8.92 4.23 -10.92
CA LYS A 245 10.39 4.17 -10.95
C LYS A 245 10.89 3.14 -9.93
N PRO A 246 11.91 2.34 -10.27
CA PRO A 246 12.54 1.46 -9.29
C PRO A 246 13.37 2.28 -8.29
N GLU A 247 13.38 1.86 -7.03
CA GLU A 247 14.26 2.46 -6.02
C GLU A 247 15.73 2.08 -6.22
N GLU A 248 15.94 0.84 -6.69
CA GLU A 248 17.26 0.28 -6.95
C GLU A 248 17.32 -0.18 -8.42
N PRO A 249 17.62 0.73 -9.39
CA PRO A 249 17.59 0.42 -10.82
C PRO A 249 18.50 -0.74 -11.23
N GLU A 250 19.66 -0.88 -10.57
CA GLU A 250 20.65 -1.90 -10.90
C GLU A 250 20.48 -3.21 -10.09
N LYS A 251 19.57 -3.24 -9.12
CA LYS A 251 19.30 -4.44 -8.33
C LYS A 251 18.44 -5.42 -9.12
N ILE A 252 18.73 -6.70 -8.96
CA ILE A 252 18.07 -7.80 -9.65
C ILE A 252 17.29 -8.63 -8.63
N LEU A 253 15.98 -8.79 -8.85
CA LEU A 253 15.18 -9.82 -8.19
C LEU A 253 15.30 -11.13 -8.98
N VAL A 254 15.64 -12.22 -8.33
CA VAL A 254 15.52 -13.58 -8.87
C VAL A 254 14.39 -14.29 -8.14
N ALA A 255 13.22 -14.37 -8.79
CA ALA A 255 12.04 -15.00 -8.24
C ALA A 255 11.84 -16.40 -8.83
N SER A 256 11.72 -17.42 -7.98
CA SER A 256 11.58 -18.82 -8.42
C SER A 256 10.30 -19.46 -7.92
N ALA A 257 9.65 -20.23 -8.80
CA ALA A 257 8.53 -21.11 -8.49
C ALA A 257 8.93 -22.57 -8.85
N SER A 258 9.27 -23.35 -7.83
CA SER A 258 9.86 -24.67 -7.99
C SER A 258 9.05 -25.76 -7.29
N ILE A 259 8.74 -26.86 -7.99
CA ILE A 259 7.96 -27.99 -7.45
C ILE A 259 8.83 -28.84 -6.51
N HIS A 260 9.98 -29.31 -6.99
CA HIS A 260 10.88 -30.24 -6.27
C HIS A 260 12.28 -29.65 -6.01
N GLY A 261 12.46 -28.32 -6.13
CA GLY A 261 13.71 -27.64 -5.83
C GLY A 261 14.67 -27.42 -7.02
N HIS A 262 14.54 -28.19 -8.12
CA HIS A 262 15.47 -28.08 -9.25
C HIS A 262 15.45 -26.70 -9.92
N THR A 263 14.27 -26.11 -10.13
CA THR A 263 14.14 -24.73 -10.69
C THR A 263 14.71 -23.71 -9.72
N ARG A 264 14.50 -23.85 -8.41
CA ARG A 264 15.09 -23.00 -7.38
C ARG A 264 16.61 -23.08 -7.36
N SER A 265 17.16 -24.31 -7.43
CA SER A 265 18.62 -24.51 -7.49
C SER A 265 19.23 -23.86 -8.73
N ALA A 266 18.56 -23.96 -9.88
CA ALA A 266 18.99 -23.31 -11.12
C ALA A 266 18.94 -21.77 -10.99
N ALA A 267 17.87 -21.22 -10.39
CA ALA A 267 17.75 -19.79 -10.12
C ALA A 267 18.86 -19.31 -9.18
N HIS A 268 19.21 -20.09 -8.17
CA HIS A 268 20.31 -19.79 -7.26
C HIS A 268 21.68 -19.77 -7.99
N ILE A 269 21.94 -20.74 -8.87
CA ILE A 269 23.18 -20.76 -9.69
C ILE A 269 23.27 -19.48 -10.52
N LEU A 270 22.18 -19.05 -11.17
CA LEU A 270 22.17 -17.78 -11.91
C LEU A 270 22.39 -16.58 -10.98
N ALA A 271 21.78 -16.55 -9.80
CA ALA A 271 21.98 -15.49 -8.82
C ALA A 271 23.46 -15.37 -8.40
N GLU A 272 24.14 -16.51 -8.15
CA GLU A 272 25.57 -16.51 -7.85
C GLU A 272 26.44 -16.02 -9.03
N LYS A 273 26.09 -16.42 -10.26
CA LYS A 273 26.76 -15.89 -11.47
C LYS A 273 26.62 -14.38 -11.60
N LEU A 274 25.42 -13.84 -11.32
CA LEU A 274 25.15 -12.40 -11.30
C LEU A 274 25.95 -11.68 -10.20
N ARG A 275 26.00 -12.25 -8.98
CA ARG A 275 26.81 -11.71 -7.87
C ARG A 275 28.30 -11.72 -8.20
N ALA A 276 28.80 -12.77 -8.81
CA ALA A 276 30.20 -12.87 -9.26
C ALA A 276 30.57 -11.79 -10.28
N LYS A 277 29.57 -11.29 -11.04
CA LYS A 277 29.71 -10.15 -11.98
C LYS A 277 29.46 -8.79 -11.32
N GLY A 278 29.31 -8.74 -9.99
CA GLY A 278 29.16 -7.50 -9.19
C GLY A 278 27.72 -7.00 -9.01
N ALA A 279 26.69 -7.75 -9.43
CA ALA A 279 25.31 -7.34 -9.28
C ALA A 279 24.81 -7.49 -7.83
N LYS A 280 23.94 -6.57 -7.41
CA LYS A 280 23.14 -6.73 -6.19
C LYS A 280 21.94 -7.61 -6.51
N VAL A 281 21.84 -8.75 -5.86
CA VAL A 281 20.78 -9.75 -6.13
C VAL A 281 20.01 -10.09 -4.87
N VAL A 282 18.69 -10.06 -4.95
CA VAL A 282 17.78 -10.62 -3.96
C VAL A 282 17.08 -11.86 -4.57
N GLU A 283 17.04 -12.95 -3.81
CA GLU A 283 16.39 -14.18 -4.22
C GLU A 283 15.08 -14.36 -3.45
N MET A 284 14.03 -14.82 -4.15
CA MET A 284 12.75 -15.13 -3.53
C MET A 284 12.21 -16.49 -4.03
N ASP A 285 11.88 -17.36 -3.10
CA ASP A 285 11.12 -18.58 -3.37
C ASP A 285 9.61 -18.30 -3.21
N LEU A 286 8.91 -18.18 -4.34
CA LEU A 286 7.49 -17.88 -4.39
C LEU A 286 6.60 -18.96 -3.75
N THR A 287 7.14 -20.14 -3.49
CA THR A 287 6.42 -21.22 -2.79
C THR A 287 6.49 -21.07 -1.27
N ARG A 288 7.28 -20.13 -0.75
CA ARG A 288 7.55 -19.89 0.68
C ARG A 288 7.36 -18.44 1.10
N THR A 289 7.25 -17.54 0.13
CA THR A 289 7.11 -16.10 0.37
C THR A 289 5.72 -15.68 -0.08
N ASP A 290 5.00 -14.94 0.78
CA ASP A 290 3.74 -14.34 0.37
C ASP A 290 3.93 -13.42 -0.84
N VAL A 291 2.97 -13.45 -1.75
CA VAL A 291 3.04 -12.74 -3.03
C VAL A 291 3.22 -11.23 -2.86
N SER A 292 2.71 -10.63 -1.78
CA SER A 292 2.85 -9.19 -1.53
C SER A 292 4.30 -8.74 -1.36
N TYR A 293 5.15 -9.57 -0.75
CA TYR A 293 6.59 -9.28 -0.65
C TYR A 293 7.28 -9.40 -2.01
N ALA A 294 6.91 -10.39 -2.82
CA ALA A 294 7.48 -10.57 -4.15
C ALA A 294 7.10 -9.42 -5.11
N VAL A 295 5.84 -8.98 -5.06
CA VAL A 295 5.38 -7.77 -5.76
C VAL A 295 6.21 -6.56 -5.34
N THR A 296 6.39 -6.38 -4.04
CA THR A 296 7.15 -5.25 -3.48
C THR A 296 8.59 -5.23 -3.99
N GLU A 297 9.29 -6.36 -3.96
CA GLU A 297 10.66 -6.42 -4.47
C GLU A 297 10.74 -6.28 -6.00
N ALA A 298 9.76 -6.79 -6.75
CA ALA A 298 9.71 -6.59 -8.20
C ALA A 298 9.60 -5.11 -8.57
N PHE A 299 8.77 -4.33 -7.87
CA PHE A 299 8.67 -2.89 -8.10
C PHE A 299 9.91 -2.13 -7.61
N ARG A 300 10.54 -2.58 -6.52
CA ARG A 300 11.75 -1.96 -5.95
C ARG A 300 12.96 -2.12 -6.85
N CYS A 301 13.12 -3.29 -7.48
CA CYS A 301 14.24 -3.62 -8.35
C CYS A 301 14.00 -3.11 -9.79
N GLY A 302 15.08 -2.67 -10.47
CA GLY A 302 15.01 -2.31 -11.90
C GLY A 302 14.96 -3.52 -12.81
N LYS A 303 15.51 -4.66 -12.36
CA LYS A 303 15.65 -5.88 -13.15
C LYS A 303 15.06 -7.07 -12.40
N THR A 304 14.48 -8.02 -13.12
CA THR A 304 13.88 -9.23 -12.52
C THR A 304 14.18 -10.46 -13.36
N VAL A 305 14.53 -11.56 -12.73
CA VAL A 305 14.57 -12.89 -13.37
C VAL A 305 13.42 -13.71 -12.82
N LEU A 306 12.59 -14.25 -13.71
CA LEU A 306 11.48 -15.14 -13.39
C LEU A 306 11.85 -16.58 -13.76
N ALA A 307 11.96 -17.46 -12.77
CA ALA A 307 12.29 -18.86 -12.93
C ALA A 307 11.10 -19.74 -12.56
N CYS A 308 10.50 -20.44 -13.53
CA CYS A 308 9.25 -21.16 -13.34
C CYS A 308 9.31 -22.60 -13.86
N ALA A 309 8.78 -23.54 -13.09
CA ALA A 309 8.48 -24.88 -13.57
C ALA A 309 7.18 -24.89 -14.40
N THR A 310 7.17 -25.67 -15.47
CA THR A 310 5.93 -25.96 -16.20
C THR A 310 5.10 -26.95 -15.39
N TYR A 311 3.84 -26.64 -15.15
CA TYR A 311 2.89 -27.47 -14.42
C TYR A 311 1.56 -27.52 -15.17
N ASP A 312 1.02 -28.72 -15.40
CA ASP A 312 -0.20 -28.98 -16.17
C ASP A 312 -0.22 -28.29 -17.56
N GLY A 313 0.95 -28.17 -18.20
CA GLY A 313 1.11 -27.46 -19.47
C GLY A 313 1.01 -25.93 -19.36
N PHE A 314 1.00 -25.40 -18.10
CA PHE A 314 0.87 -24.00 -17.78
C PHE A 314 1.96 -23.54 -16.80
N LEU A 315 1.82 -22.36 -16.21
CA LEU A 315 2.71 -21.86 -15.18
C LEU A 315 2.46 -22.59 -13.85
N PHE A 316 3.49 -22.81 -13.07
CA PHE A 316 3.31 -23.26 -11.70
C PHE A 316 2.61 -22.15 -10.90
N PRO A 317 1.51 -22.43 -10.15
CA PRO A 317 0.60 -21.43 -9.58
C PRO A 317 1.23 -20.26 -8.84
N PRO A 318 2.32 -20.40 -8.04
CA PRO A 318 2.92 -19.23 -7.40
C PRO A 318 3.47 -18.17 -8.37
N MET A 319 3.94 -18.57 -9.55
CA MET A 319 4.38 -17.65 -10.60
C MET A 319 3.21 -16.99 -11.31
N GLU A 320 2.14 -17.75 -11.58
CA GLU A 320 0.90 -17.20 -12.13
C GLU A 320 0.33 -16.12 -11.21
N ALA A 321 0.27 -16.38 -9.90
CA ALA A 321 -0.18 -15.41 -8.91
C ALA A 321 0.68 -14.13 -8.95
N LEU A 322 2.01 -14.25 -8.94
CA LEU A 322 2.89 -13.08 -9.04
C LEU A 322 2.63 -12.26 -10.30
N LEU A 323 2.58 -12.89 -11.48
CA LEU A 323 2.37 -12.18 -12.75
C LEU A 323 0.99 -11.49 -12.80
N THR A 324 -0.05 -12.13 -12.27
CA THR A 324 -1.39 -11.56 -12.16
C THR A 324 -1.37 -10.31 -11.28
N HIS A 325 -0.73 -10.36 -10.11
CA HIS A 325 -0.60 -9.21 -9.22
C HIS A 325 0.22 -8.09 -9.86
N LEU A 326 1.34 -8.38 -10.50
CA LEU A 326 2.16 -7.39 -11.20
C LEU A 326 1.35 -6.67 -12.29
N LYS A 327 0.62 -7.41 -13.11
CA LYS A 327 -0.22 -6.89 -14.20
C LYS A 327 -1.34 -5.98 -13.66
N THR A 328 -2.06 -6.41 -12.64
CA THR A 328 -3.18 -5.66 -12.06
C THR A 328 -2.74 -4.37 -11.36
N LYS A 329 -1.48 -4.31 -10.91
CA LYS A 329 -0.87 -3.14 -10.23
C LYS A 329 -0.07 -2.24 -11.18
N ASN A 330 -0.23 -2.41 -12.52
CA ASN A 330 0.47 -1.61 -13.54
C ASN A 330 2.00 -1.71 -13.47
N PHE A 331 2.55 -2.89 -13.16
CA PHE A 331 3.99 -3.13 -13.24
C PHE A 331 4.53 -2.78 -14.62
N GLN A 332 5.58 -1.98 -14.68
CA GLN A 332 6.06 -1.40 -15.93
C GLN A 332 7.51 -0.89 -15.83
N ASN A 333 8.12 -0.55 -16.97
CA ASN A 333 9.45 0.05 -17.06
C ASN A 333 10.53 -0.83 -16.41
N ARG A 334 10.53 -2.14 -16.67
CA ARG A 334 11.49 -3.09 -16.07
C ARG A 334 12.15 -3.98 -17.13
N THR A 335 13.37 -4.43 -16.81
CA THR A 335 14.06 -5.47 -17.59
C THR A 335 13.81 -6.83 -16.96
N VAL A 336 13.44 -7.84 -17.77
CA VAL A 336 13.08 -9.17 -17.29
C VAL A 336 13.83 -10.28 -18.05
N GLY A 337 14.53 -11.14 -17.31
CA GLY A 337 15.09 -12.39 -17.79
C GLY A 337 14.18 -13.58 -17.48
N LEU A 338 14.19 -14.59 -18.32
CA LEU A 338 13.31 -15.76 -18.20
C LEU A 338 14.09 -17.05 -18.07
N MET A 339 13.70 -17.87 -17.10
CA MET A 339 14.16 -19.25 -16.91
C MET A 339 12.95 -20.19 -16.81
N GLU A 340 13.03 -21.31 -17.50
CA GLU A 340 11.97 -22.32 -17.44
C GLU A 340 12.55 -23.70 -17.11
N ASN A 341 11.71 -24.55 -16.52
CA ASN A 341 12.03 -25.96 -16.31
C ASN A 341 10.84 -26.86 -16.72
N GLY A 342 11.13 -27.88 -17.50
CA GLY A 342 10.15 -28.87 -17.91
C GLY A 342 10.83 -30.10 -18.52
N THR A 343 10.59 -31.27 -17.95
CA THR A 343 11.27 -32.50 -18.33
C THR A 343 11.00 -32.90 -19.80
N TRP A 344 9.75 -32.83 -20.25
CA TRP A 344 9.36 -33.25 -21.60
C TRP A 344 8.82 -32.09 -22.48
N ALA A 345 8.17 -31.05 -21.88
CA ALA A 345 7.53 -29.96 -22.62
C ALA A 345 7.64 -28.65 -21.82
N PRO A 346 8.83 -28.02 -21.77
CA PRO A 346 8.96 -26.72 -21.12
C PRO A 346 8.13 -25.68 -21.86
N MET A 347 7.24 -24.99 -21.17
CA MET A 347 6.32 -23.99 -21.71
C MET A 347 6.31 -22.69 -20.90
N ALA A 348 6.92 -22.70 -19.70
CA ALA A 348 6.78 -21.60 -18.76
C ALA A 348 7.34 -20.27 -19.30
N ALA A 349 8.47 -20.29 -20.00
CA ALA A 349 9.05 -19.05 -20.55
C ALA A 349 8.16 -18.39 -21.59
N LYS A 350 7.56 -19.20 -22.49
CA LYS A 350 6.62 -18.70 -23.50
C LYS A 350 5.39 -18.05 -22.84
N LEU A 351 4.86 -18.67 -21.79
CA LEU A 351 3.68 -18.18 -21.08
C LEU A 351 3.99 -16.91 -20.26
N MET A 352 5.12 -16.89 -19.55
CA MET A 352 5.59 -15.70 -18.84
C MET A 352 5.81 -14.52 -19.79
N ARG A 353 6.42 -14.76 -20.96
CA ARG A 353 6.62 -13.72 -21.98
C ARG A 353 5.29 -13.13 -22.45
N ALA A 354 4.30 -13.97 -22.73
CA ALA A 354 2.98 -13.53 -23.16
C ALA A 354 2.29 -12.62 -22.11
N GLU A 355 2.45 -12.91 -20.82
CA GLU A 355 1.95 -12.03 -19.74
C GLU A 355 2.70 -10.70 -19.70
N LEU A 356 4.04 -10.72 -19.85
CA LEU A 356 4.89 -9.52 -19.85
C LEU A 356 4.65 -8.63 -21.06
N ASP A 357 4.39 -9.21 -22.24
CA ASP A 357 4.06 -8.47 -23.48
C ASP A 357 2.78 -7.62 -23.33
N GLY A 358 1.89 -8.00 -22.40
CA GLY A 358 0.70 -7.23 -22.04
C GLY A 358 0.96 -6.08 -21.06
N MET A 359 2.20 -5.94 -20.53
CA MET A 359 2.59 -4.90 -19.58
C MET A 359 3.34 -3.76 -20.28
N LYS A 360 3.24 -2.54 -19.76
CA LYS A 360 3.78 -1.35 -20.41
C LYS A 360 5.31 -1.27 -20.29
N ASN A 361 5.99 -0.97 -21.39
CA ASN A 361 7.43 -0.67 -21.44
C ASN A 361 8.31 -1.74 -20.76
N MET A 362 8.00 -3.02 -20.99
CA MET A 362 8.83 -4.12 -20.52
C MET A 362 9.95 -4.41 -21.52
N THR A 363 11.15 -4.60 -21.01
CA THR A 363 12.30 -5.08 -21.80
C THR A 363 12.54 -6.54 -21.39
N VAL A 364 12.07 -7.49 -22.20
CA VAL A 364 12.31 -8.92 -21.94
C VAL A 364 13.57 -9.35 -22.65
N CYS A 365 14.49 -10.01 -21.94
CA CYS A 365 15.73 -10.54 -22.53
C CYS A 365 15.41 -11.56 -23.64
N ASP A 366 16.25 -11.58 -24.68
CA ASP A 366 16.12 -12.54 -25.76
C ASP A 366 16.56 -13.93 -25.35
N THR A 367 17.61 -13.99 -24.52
CA THR A 367 18.13 -15.24 -23.94
C THR A 367 17.13 -15.83 -22.95
N VAL A 368 16.74 -17.08 -23.20
CA VAL A 368 15.92 -17.88 -22.28
C VAL A 368 16.76 -19.06 -21.78
N VAL A 369 16.77 -19.27 -20.46
CA VAL A 369 17.39 -20.46 -19.88
C VAL A 369 16.35 -21.57 -19.83
N THR A 370 16.55 -22.62 -20.62
CA THR A 370 15.67 -23.81 -20.64
C THR A 370 16.35 -24.96 -19.94
N ILE A 371 15.75 -25.39 -18.82
CA ILE A 371 16.21 -26.54 -18.03
C ILE A 371 15.30 -27.72 -18.31
N ARG A 372 15.93 -28.90 -18.51
CA ARG A 372 15.22 -30.17 -18.63
C ARG A 372 15.53 -31.02 -17.41
N SER A 373 14.71 -30.90 -16.38
CA SER A 373 14.83 -31.50 -15.05
C SER A 373 15.94 -30.89 -14.19
N ALA A 374 17.22 -31.17 -14.51
CA ALA A 374 18.37 -30.67 -13.77
C ALA A 374 19.28 -29.79 -14.65
N VAL A 375 20.08 -28.95 -13.99
CA VAL A 375 21.07 -28.11 -14.67
C VAL A 375 22.14 -29.01 -15.33
N ASN A 376 22.51 -28.64 -16.54
CA ASN A 376 23.59 -29.25 -17.31
C ASN A 376 24.44 -28.16 -17.98
N ALA A 377 25.51 -28.54 -18.64
CA ALA A 377 26.45 -27.60 -19.26
C ALA A 377 25.76 -26.63 -20.27
N ALA A 378 24.76 -27.09 -21.02
CA ALA A 378 24.02 -26.24 -21.95
C ALA A 378 23.18 -25.18 -21.20
N ALA A 379 22.52 -25.57 -20.12
CA ALA A 379 21.78 -24.63 -19.26
C ALA A 379 22.71 -23.64 -18.57
N GLU A 380 23.90 -24.07 -18.12
CA GLU A 380 24.90 -23.15 -17.56
C GLU A 380 25.39 -22.13 -18.57
N ALA A 381 25.66 -22.51 -19.81
CA ALA A 381 26.03 -21.57 -20.87
C ALA A 381 24.91 -20.55 -21.16
N GLN A 382 23.64 -20.99 -21.14
CA GLN A 382 22.50 -20.07 -21.27
C GLN A 382 22.39 -19.13 -20.08
N MET A 383 22.70 -19.58 -18.85
CA MET A 383 22.73 -18.72 -17.66
C MET A 383 23.82 -17.64 -17.75
N ASP A 384 24.99 -17.98 -18.25
CA ASP A 384 26.07 -17.02 -18.48
C ASP A 384 25.65 -15.97 -19.51
N ALA A 385 25.05 -16.38 -20.62
CA ALA A 385 24.53 -15.48 -21.64
C ALA A 385 23.40 -14.58 -21.11
N LEU A 386 22.46 -15.12 -20.33
CA LEU A 386 21.39 -14.34 -19.73
C LEU A 386 21.93 -13.35 -18.70
N ALA A 387 22.94 -13.75 -17.90
CA ALA A 387 23.57 -12.86 -16.93
C ALA A 387 24.24 -11.67 -17.63
N ASP A 388 24.97 -11.91 -18.72
CA ASP A 388 25.58 -10.83 -19.50
C ASP A 388 24.53 -9.92 -20.16
N GLU A 389 23.48 -10.50 -20.71
CA GLU A 389 22.43 -9.73 -21.35
C GLU A 389 21.67 -8.84 -20.37
N ILE A 390 21.21 -9.37 -19.23
CA ILE A 390 20.43 -8.60 -18.25
C ILE A 390 21.26 -7.49 -17.60
N LEU A 391 22.56 -7.71 -17.43
CA LEU A 391 23.48 -6.69 -16.91
C LEU A 391 23.75 -5.56 -17.90
N SER A 392 23.70 -5.85 -19.20
CA SER A 392 23.96 -4.86 -20.27
C SER A 392 22.75 -3.97 -20.58
N LYS A 393 21.55 -4.37 -20.21
CA LYS A 393 20.29 -3.63 -20.38
C LYS A 393 19.96 -2.79 -19.14
#